data_e66cc1e2d89124a64e690ab3264b4ac1
#
_entry.id   e66cc1e2d89124a64e690ab3264b4ac1
#
_cell.length_a   1.000
_cell.length_b   1.000
_cell.length_c   1.000
_cell.angle_alpha   90.00
_cell.angle_beta   90.00
_cell.angle_gamma   90.00
#
_symmetry.space_group_name_H-M   'P 1'
#
loop_
_entity.id
_entity.type
_entity.pdbx_description
1 polymer ?
#
loop_
_entity_poly.entity_id
_entity_poly.type
_entity_poly.pdbx_seq_one_letter_code
_entity_poly.pdbx_strand_id
1 'polypeptide(L)'
;MSASRIVLLRHGQTDFNLARRFQGRIDEPLNDSGRSQAAGAAGVLVSRLCEPSAEVGMVAAETSRSYDDGGVRIVCSPLVRALDTARILARVFDIAGYPCEGPVSDERLTERFYGTFEGKTYEEIAREQPEAYRVYRDTGECAGAEVERSEVVGERFRDA
;
A
#
# COMPACT_ATOMS: atom_id res chain seq x y z
N MET A 1 15.18 9.32 -22.12
CA MET A 1 14.76 8.38 -21.09
C MET A 1 13.30 8.70 -20.78
N SER A 2 12.42 7.77 -21.04
CA SER A 2 10.99 7.95 -20.78
C SER A 2 10.74 7.85 -19.28
N ALA A 3 10.00 8.79 -18.71
CA ALA A 3 9.66 8.79 -17.29
C ALA A 3 8.63 7.71 -17.00
N SER A 4 8.99 6.71 -16.22
CA SER A 4 8.05 5.69 -15.74
C SER A 4 7.08 6.32 -14.74
N ARG A 5 5.78 6.05 -14.88
CA ARG A 5 4.78 6.49 -13.91
C ARG A 5 4.77 5.53 -12.72
N ILE A 6 4.88 6.04 -11.51
CA ILE A 6 4.72 5.27 -10.28
C ILE A 6 3.33 5.53 -9.71
N VAL A 7 2.60 4.46 -9.38
CA VAL A 7 1.32 4.53 -8.69
C VAL A 7 1.48 3.86 -7.33
N LEU A 8 1.22 4.62 -6.27
CA LEU A 8 1.19 4.09 -4.91
C LEU A 8 -0.24 3.72 -4.55
N LEU A 9 -0.45 2.47 -4.16
CA LEU A 9 -1.74 1.95 -3.74
C LEU A 9 -1.65 1.39 -2.33
N ARG A 10 -2.58 1.83 -1.46
CA ARG A 10 -2.75 1.22 -0.15
C ARG A 10 -3.52 -0.09 -0.29
N HIS A 11 -3.18 -1.10 0.53
CA HIS A 11 -3.94 -2.35 0.62
C HIS A 11 -5.41 -2.11 0.99
N GLY A 12 -6.29 -3.03 0.61
CA GLY A 12 -7.70 -3.01 0.97
C GLY A 12 -7.92 -3.17 2.49
N GLN A 13 -9.17 -3.01 2.93
CA GLN A 13 -9.53 -3.09 4.34
C GLN A 13 -9.25 -4.48 4.94
N THR A 14 -8.79 -4.49 6.19
CA THR A 14 -8.69 -5.66 7.07
C THR A 14 -9.64 -5.50 8.26
N ASP A 15 -9.86 -6.56 9.04
CA ASP A 15 -10.67 -6.45 10.26
C ASP A 15 -9.98 -5.60 11.33
N PHE A 16 -8.65 -5.54 11.35
CA PHE A 16 -7.92 -4.60 12.20
C PHE A 16 -8.16 -3.15 11.81
N ASN A 17 -8.27 -2.82 10.52
CA ASN A 17 -8.66 -1.47 10.10
C ASN A 17 -10.07 -1.14 10.58
N LEU A 18 -11.00 -2.07 10.44
CA LEU A 18 -12.38 -1.90 10.90
C LEU A 18 -12.45 -1.69 12.42
N ALA A 19 -11.69 -2.47 13.18
CA ALA A 19 -11.58 -2.38 14.64
C ALA A 19 -10.66 -1.25 15.12
N ARG A 20 -10.06 -0.45 14.23
CA ARG A 20 -9.10 0.62 14.54
C ARG A 20 -7.91 0.15 15.37
N ARG A 21 -7.39 -1.04 15.05
CA ARG A 21 -6.20 -1.62 15.67
C ARG A 21 -4.94 -1.30 14.86
N PHE A 22 -3.84 -1.07 15.54
CA PHE A 22 -2.53 -0.99 14.91
C PHE A 22 -2.17 -2.36 14.33
N GLN A 23 -1.88 -2.41 13.04
CA GLN A 23 -1.49 -3.66 12.39
C GLN A 23 0.03 -3.87 12.43
N GLY A 24 0.77 -2.87 11.93
CA GLY A 24 2.21 -3.01 11.79
C GLY A 24 2.58 -4.25 10.99
N ARG A 25 3.37 -5.13 11.61
CA ARG A 25 3.81 -6.39 11.00
C ARG A 25 2.92 -7.60 11.33
N ILE A 26 1.85 -7.41 12.09
CA ILE A 26 0.84 -8.47 12.24
C ILE A 26 0.23 -8.75 10.87
N ASP A 27 0.26 -10.02 10.49
CA ASP A 27 -0.09 -10.46 9.14
C ASP A 27 -1.59 -10.76 9.02
N GLU A 28 -2.39 -9.70 9.09
CA GLU A 28 -3.85 -9.72 9.02
C GLU A 28 -4.33 -9.69 7.56
N PRO A 29 -5.21 -10.61 7.11
CA PRO A 29 -5.69 -10.68 5.74
C PRO A 29 -6.71 -9.58 5.41
N LEU A 30 -7.00 -9.42 4.12
CA LEU A 30 -8.12 -8.60 3.67
C LEU A 30 -9.46 -9.21 4.11
N ASN A 31 -10.39 -8.37 4.56
CA ASN A 31 -11.80 -8.77 4.67
C ASN A 31 -12.53 -8.63 3.32
N ASP A 32 -13.83 -8.97 3.26
CA ASP A 32 -14.59 -8.93 2.00
C ASP A 32 -14.67 -7.52 1.40
N SER A 33 -14.82 -6.51 2.25
CA SER A 33 -14.77 -5.10 1.82
C SER A 33 -13.40 -4.76 1.21
N GLY A 34 -12.31 -5.21 1.83
CA GLY A 34 -10.95 -4.98 1.33
C GLY A 34 -10.70 -5.62 -0.03
N ARG A 35 -11.20 -6.84 -0.23
CA ARG A 35 -11.14 -7.50 -1.55
C ARG A 35 -11.91 -6.73 -2.62
N SER A 36 -13.11 -6.26 -2.28
CA SER A 36 -13.94 -5.43 -3.17
C SER A 36 -13.27 -4.10 -3.50
N GLN A 37 -12.66 -3.44 -2.50
CA GLN A 37 -11.89 -2.21 -2.69
C GLN A 37 -10.70 -2.41 -3.63
N ALA A 38 -9.94 -3.50 -3.45
CA ALA A 38 -8.82 -3.83 -4.32
C ALA A 38 -9.26 -4.04 -5.78
N ALA A 39 -10.35 -4.77 -6.00
CA ALA A 39 -10.91 -5.00 -7.33
C ALA A 39 -11.40 -3.69 -7.98
N GLY A 40 -12.09 -2.83 -7.20
CA GLY A 40 -12.53 -1.52 -7.68
C GLY A 40 -11.37 -0.60 -8.05
N ALA A 41 -10.33 -0.54 -7.24
CA ALA A 41 -9.12 0.23 -7.53
C ALA A 41 -8.42 -0.27 -8.80
N ALA A 42 -8.33 -1.59 -8.98
CA ALA A 42 -7.78 -2.18 -10.19
C ALA A 42 -8.57 -1.79 -11.44
N GLY A 43 -9.90 -1.82 -11.39
CA GLY A 43 -10.76 -1.38 -12.49
C GLY A 43 -10.53 0.07 -12.88
N VAL A 44 -10.38 0.97 -11.89
CA VAL A 44 -10.05 2.38 -12.13
C VAL A 44 -8.66 2.53 -12.78
N LEU A 45 -7.68 1.76 -12.34
CA LEU A 45 -6.34 1.80 -12.93
C LEU A 45 -6.35 1.30 -14.38
N VAL A 46 -7.02 0.18 -14.65
CA VAL A 46 -7.16 -0.35 -16.00
C VAL A 46 -7.81 0.68 -16.92
N SER A 47 -8.94 1.29 -16.54
CA SER A 47 -9.59 2.29 -17.35
C SER A 47 -8.69 3.48 -17.68
N ARG A 48 -7.91 3.96 -16.70
CA ARG A 48 -6.98 5.09 -16.90
C ARG A 48 -5.76 4.75 -17.75
N LEU A 49 -5.34 3.50 -17.77
CA LEU A 49 -4.17 3.05 -18.53
C LEU A 49 -4.56 2.60 -19.95
N CYS A 50 -5.79 2.08 -20.12
CA CYS A 50 -6.30 1.60 -21.39
C CYS A 50 -7.02 2.68 -22.21
N GLU A 51 -7.31 3.87 -21.65
CA GLU A 51 -7.89 4.95 -22.46
C GLU A 51 -6.83 5.40 -23.49
N PRO A 52 -7.15 5.31 -24.82
CA PRO A 52 -6.40 6.07 -25.80
C PRO A 52 -6.53 7.54 -25.38
N SER A 53 -5.42 8.25 -25.33
CA SER A 53 -5.35 9.68 -24.99
C SER A 53 -6.32 10.49 -25.84
N ALA A 54 -7.60 10.50 -25.44
CA ALA A 54 -8.54 11.51 -25.89
C ALA A 54 -8.11 12.80 -25.19
N GLU A 55 -7.79 13.79 -25.97
CA GLU A 55 -7.40 15.13 -25.59
C GLU A 55 -8.35 15.67 -24.51
N VAL A 56 -8.00 15.50 -23.25
CA VAL A 56 -8.51 16.36 -22.19
C VAL A 56 -7.50 17.49 -22.11
N GLY A 57 -7.90 18.60 -22.69
CA GLY A 57 -7.13 19.83 -22.65
C GLY A 57 -6.77 20.21 -21.21
N MET A 58 -5.56 20.70 -21.11
CA MET A 58 -4.88 21.33 -20.00
C MET A 58 -4.08 20.39 -19.08
N VAL A 59 -2.79 20.56 -19.29
CA VAL A 59 -1.65 19.96 -18.58
C VAL A 59 -1.56 18.45 -18.81
N ALA A 60 -1.41 18.09 -20.07
CA ALA A 60 -0.69 16.89 -20.42
C ALA A 60 0.74 17.04 -19.92
N ALA A 61 1.02 16.59 -18.69
CA ALA A 61 2.29 15.95 -18.50
C ALA A 61 2.34 14.87 -19.57
N GLU A 62 3.26 14.99 -20.50
CA GLU A 62 3.50 14.02 -21.56
C GLU A 62 3.56 12.64 -20.92
N THR A 63 2.47 11.89 -21.02
CA THR A 63 2.42 10.50 -20.64
C THR A 63 3.13 9.72 -21.72
N SER A 64 4.43 9.85 -21.72
CA SER A 64 5.26 8.98 -22.52
C SER A 64 5.04 7.55 -22.03
N ARG A 65 4.37 6.80 -22.87
CA ARG A 65 4.47 5.36 -22.92
C ARG A 65 5.93 4.97 -22.88
N SER A 66 6.36 4.32 -21.83
CA SER A 66 7.55 3.52 -21.90
C SER A 66 7.68 2.58 -20.70
N TYR A 67 6.81 1.64 -20.63
CA TYR A 67 7.34 0.29 -20.61
C TYR A 67 7.64 -0.03 -22.08
N ASP A 68 8.79 -0.54 -22.42
CA ASP A 68 9.18 -0.85 -23.80
C ASP A 68 8.23 -1.86 -24.46
N ASP A 69 7.26 -2.40 -23.71
CA ASP A 69 6.21 -3.34 -24.10
C ASP A 69 4.78 -2.97 -23.62
N GLY A 70 4.57 -1.81 -23.01
CA GLY A 70 3.24 -1.31 -22.65
C GLY A 70 2.59 -1.94 -21.40
N GLY A 71 3.35 -2.64 -20.55
CA GLY A 71 2.83 -3.34 -19.37
C GLY A 71 2.93 -2.58 -18.04
N VAL A 72 2.35 -3.17 -16.98
CA VAL A 72 2.45 -2.74 -15.59
C VAL A 72 3.31 -3.71 -14.81
N ARG A 73 4.20 -3.21 -13.97
CA ARG A 73 4.90 -4.03 -12.98
C ARG A 73 4.32 -3.77 -11.60
N ILE A 74 3.92 -4.83 -10.89
CA ILE A 74 3.37 -4.75 -9.54
C ILE A 74 4.44 -5.23 -8.55
N VAL A 75 4.85 -4.32 -7.66
CA VAL A 75 5.72 -4.63 -6.51
C VAL A 75 4.94 -4.35 -5.24
N CYS A 76 5.03 -5.20 -4.22
CA CYS A 76 4.26 -5.07 -3.01
C CYS A 76 5.03 -5.53 -1.75
N SER A 77 4.52 -5.14 -0.58
CA SER A 77 4.93 -5.71 0.69
C SER A 77 4.66 -7.22 0.73
N PRO A 78 5.48 -8.02 1.44
CA PRO A 78 5.23 -9.45 1.65
C PRO A 78 4.02 -9.74 2.55
N LEU A 79 3.52 -8.76 3.31
CA LEU A 79 2.36 -8.93 4.20
C LEU A 79 1.11 -9.34 3.41
N VAL A 80 0.36 -10.32 3.95
CA VAL A 80 -0.75 -10.97 3.25
C VAL A 80 -1.77 -9.97 2.69
N ARG A 81 -2.13 -8.93 3.44
CA ARG A 81 -3.06 -7.88 2.98
C ARG A 81 -2.57 -7.12 1.75
N ALA A 82 -1.28 -6.85 1.66
CA ALA A 82 -0.68 -6.16 0.52
C ALA A 82 -0.53 -7.11 -0.67
N LEU A 83 -0.07 -8.33 -0.42
CA LEU A 83 0.10 -9.36 -1.44
C LEU A 83 -1.24 -9.76 -2.06
N ASP A 84 -2.29 -9.91 -1.26
CA ASP A 84 -3.63 -10.23 -1.76
C ASP A 84 -4.23 -9.07 -2.56
N THR A 85 -4.02 -7.81 -2.11
CA THR A 85 -4.37 -6.63 -2.91
C THR A 85 -3.68 -6.68 -4.27
N ALA A 86 -2.37 -6.93 -4.29
CA ALA A 86 -1.57 -6.99 -5.50
C ALA A 86 -2.00 -8.15 -6.44
N ARG A 87 -2.34 -9.32 -5.89
CA ARG A 87 -2.87 -10.45 -6.65
C ARG A 87 -4.22 -10.14 -7.31
N ILE A 88 -5.10 -9.44 -6.59
CA ILE A 88 -6.38 -8.99 -7.13
C ILE A 88 -6.15 -8.00 -8.28
N LEU A 89 -5.22 -7.05 -8.13
CA LEU A 89 -4.84 -6.13 -9.20
C LEU A 89 -4.36 -6.90 -10.43
N ALA A 90 -3.37 -7.78 -10.26
CA ALA A 90 -2.80 -8.56 -11.36
C ALA A 90 -3.87 -9.34 -12.13
N ARG A 91 -4.80 -9.98 -11.41
CA ARG A 91 -5.92 -10.72 -12.01
C ARG A 91 -6.85 -9.81 -12.83
N VAL A 92 -7.14 -8.60 -12.35
CA VAL A 92 -8.01 -7.65 -13.08
C VAL A 92 -7.31 -7.15 -14.34
N PHE A 93 -6.01 -6.88 -14.28
CA PHE A 93 -5.20 -6.53 -15.45
C PHE A 93 -5.19 -7.65 -16.49
N ASP A 94 -4.98 -8.90 -16.05
CA ASP A 94 -5.01 -10.08 -16.92
C ASP A 94 -6.35 -10.25 -17.63
N ILE A 95 -7.47 -10.16 -16.88
CA ILE A 95 -8.83 -10.21 -17.44
C ILE A 95 -9.06 -9.10 -18.47
N ALA A 96 -8.50 -7.93 -18.22
CA ALA A 96 -8.59 -6.78 -19.14
C ALA A 96 -7.68 -6.90 -20.39
N GLY A 97 -6.87 -7.95 -20.45
CA GLY A 97 -5.88 -8.15 -21.53
C GLY A 97 -4.72 -7.14 -21.47
N TYR A 98 -4.46 -6.55 -20.31
CA TYR A 98 -3.38 -5.57 -20.13
C TYR A 98 -2.14 -6.25 -19.57
N PRO A 99 -0.97 -6.17 -20.22
CA PRO A 99 0.24 -6.86 -19.78
C PRO A 99 0.62 -6.47 -18.35
N CYS A 100 0.82 -7.46 -17.48
CA CYS A 100 1.13 -7.25 -16.07
C CYS A 100 2.23 -8.21 -15.61
N GLU A 101 3.31 -7.65 -15.08
CA GLU A 101 4.40 -8.41 -14.43
C GLU A 101 4.21 -8.38 -12.91
N GLY A 102 4.31 -9.52 -12.28
CA GLY A 102 4.18 -9.66 -10.82
C GLY A 102 2.83 -10.27 -10.42
N PRO A 103 2.43 -10.13 -9.14
CA PRO A 103 3.09 -9.34 -8.09
C PRO A 103 4.42 -9.93 -7.60
N VAL A 104 5.40 -9.05 -7.40
CA VAL A 104 6.68 -9.37 -6.77
C VAL A 104 6.69 -8.78 -5.36
N SER A 105 6.96 -9.58 -4.34
CA SER A 105 7.10 -9.09 -2.97
C SER A 105 8.52 -8.57 -2.72
N ASP A 106 8.62 -7.45 -1.99
CA ASP A 106 9.88 -6.87 -1.56
C ASP A 106 9.82 -6.57 -0.06
N GLU A 107 10.73 -7.17 0.71
CA GLU A 107 10.81 -7.00 2.16
C GLU A 107 11.03 -5.55 2.58
N ARG A 108 11.66 -4.74 1.74
CA ARG A 108 11.87 -3.32 1.98
C ARG A 108 10.56 -2.52 2.04
N LEU A 109 9.47 -3.06 1.45
CA LEU A 109 8.13 -2.48 1.47
C LEU A 109 7.28 -2.98 2.65
N THR A 110 7.85 -3.71 3.60
CA THR A 110 7.14 -4.15 4.80
C THR A 110 6.68 -2.93 5.62
N GLU A 111 5.48 -3.02 6.21
CA GLU A 111 4.96 -1.98 7.11
C GLU A 111 5.90 -1.72 8.28
N ARG A 112 5.85 -0.50 8.83
CA ARG A 112 6.55 -0.12 10.04
C ARG A 112 6.22 -1.08 11.19
N PHE A 113 7.23 -1.48 11.96
CA PHE A 113 7.02 -2.20 13.20
C PHE A 113 6.64 -1.22 14.32
N TYR A 114 5.47 -1.41 14.92
CA TYR A 114 4.92 -0.54 15.96
C TYR A 114 5.12 -1.09 17.38
N GLY A 115 5.89 -2.15 17.54
CA GLY A 115 6.23 -2.72 18.85
C GLY A 115 4.97 -3.12 19.64
N THR A 116 4.90 -2.67 20.89
CA THR A 116 3.80 -3.00 21.80
C THR A 116 2.44 -2.39 21.45
N PHE A 117 2.37 -1.54 20.42
CA PHE A 117 1.10 -1.00 19.93
C PHE A 117 0.38 -1.96 18.99
N GLU A 118 1.11 -2.91 18.39
CA GLU A 118 0.52 -3.84 17.44
C GLU A 118 -0.60 -4.68 18.08
N GLY A 119 -1.69 -4.83 17.36
CA GLY A 119 -2.89 -5.53 17.81
C GLY A 119 -3.82 -4.73 18.73
N LYS A 120 -3.41 -3.56 19.20
CA LYS A 120 -4.18 -2.73 20.15
C LYS A 120 -4.95 -1.61 19.46
N THR A 121 -6.08 -1.23 20.04
CA THR A 121 -6.79 0.00 19.69
C THR A 121 -6.14 1.22 20.34
N TYR A 122 -6.51 2.41 19.86
CA TYR A 122 -6.07 3.66 20.48
C TYR A 122 -6.47 3.78 21.95
N GLU A 123 -7.67 3.30 22.30
CA GLU A 123 -8.19 3.32 23.66
C GLU A 123 -7.44 2.34 24.57
N GLU A 124 -7.11 1.16 24.06
CA GLU A 124 -6.30 0.17 24.78
C GLU A 124 -4.90 0.72 25.07
N ILE A 125 -4.25 1.35 24.07
CA ILE A 125 -2.93 1.95 24.25
C ILE A 125 -3.00 3.12 25.25
N ALA A 126 -4.00 4.00 25.14
CA ALA A 126 -4.17 5.13 26.06
C ALA A 126 -4.33 4.68 27.52
N ARG A 127 -5.00 3.53 27.74
CA ARG A 127 -5.17 2.95 29.08
C ARG A 127 -3.93 2.27 29.60
N GLU A 128 -3.25 1.50 28.76
CA GLU A 128 -2.15 0.63 29.17
C GLU A 128 -0.78 1.32 29.14
N GLN A 129 -0.64 2.29 28.24
CA GLN A 129 0.62 3.02 27.97
C GLN A 129 0.34 4.53 27.77
N PRO A 130 -0.19 5.25 28.78
CA PRO A 130 -0.68 6.61 28.61
C PRO A 130 0.40 7.60 28.14
N GLU A 131 1.63 7.45 28.61
CA GLU A 131 2.73 8.34 28.19
C GLU A 131 3.14 8.08 26.73
N ALA A 132 3.25 6.82 26.32
CA ALA A 132 3.56 6.45 24.94
C ALA A 132 2.43 6.91 23.98
N TYR A 133 1.18 6.78 24.40
CA TYR A 133 0.04 7.28 23.64
C TYR A 133 0.05 8.80 23.49
N ARG A 134 0.41 9.53 24.56
CA ARG A 134 0.54 10.99 24.50
C ARG A 134 1.59 11.42 23.47
N VAL A 135 2.76 10.79 23.48
CA VAL A 135 3.82 11.05 22.49
C VAL A 135 3.31 10.78 21.08
N TYR A 136 2.68 9.64 20.87
CA TYR A 136 2.13 9.29 19.54
C TYR A 136 1.10 10.32 19.07
N ARG A 137 0.16 10.71 19.93
CA ARG A 137 -0.88 11.71 19.57
C ARG A 137 -0.28 13.07 19.22
N ASP A 138 0.76 13.49 19.92
CA ASP A 138 1.35 14.84 19.78
C ASP A 138 2.37 14.90 18.62
N THR A 139 3.02 13.79 18.27
CA THR A 139 4.11 13.74 17.29
C THR A 139 3.85 12.81 16.10
N GLY A 140 2.90 11.89 16.21
CA GLY A 140 2.74 10.78 15.26
C GLY A 140 3.77 9.65 15.41
N GLU A 141 4.73 9.79 16.34
CA GLU A 141 5.77 8.81 16.58
C GLU A 141 5.43 7.88 17.75
N CYS A 142 5.53 6.58 17.53
CA CYS A 142 5.38 5.60 18.60
C CYS A 142 6.61 5.62 19.49
N ALA A 143 6.42 5.80 20.80
CA ALA A 143 7.49 5.71 21.78
C ALA A 143 7.69 4.25 22.18
N GLY A 144 8.94 3.79 22.17
CA GLY A 144 9.32 2.45 22.61
C GLY A 144 10.63 1.98 21.99
N ALA A 145 11.38 1.18 22.74
CA ALA A 145 12.69 0.72 22.28
C ALA A 145 12.62 -0.24 21.07
N GLU A 146 11.48 -0.90 20.90
CA GLU A 146 11.28 -1.91 19.84
C GLU A 146 10.56 -1.34 18.60
N VAL A 147 10.15 -0.07 18.62
CA VAL A 147 9.47 0.56 17.48
C VAL A 147 10.49 0.91 16.40
N GLU A 148 10.20 0.51 15.18
CA GLU A 148 11.01 0.90 14.01
C GLU A 148 10.89 2.42 13.79
N ARG A 149 12.03 3.12 13.69
CA ARG A 149 12.04 4.57 13.50
C ARG A 149 11.59 4.96 12.11
N SER A 150 10.88 6.08 11.97
CA SER A 150 10.38 6.56 10.68
C SER A 150 11.47 6.79 9.64
N GLU A 151 12.67 7.23 10.07
CA GLU A 151 13.82 7.41 9.17
C GLU A 151 14.27 6.10 8.55
N VAL A 152 14.33 5.01 9.36
CA VAL A 152 14.73 3.66 8.89
C VAL A 152 13.71 3.13 7.87
N VAL A 153 12.41 3.36 8.12
CA VAL A 153 11.35 3.04 7.15
C VAL A 153 11.57 3.80 5.85
N GLY A 154 11.82 5.12 5.94
CA GLY A 154 12.06 5.96 4.78
C GLY A 154 13.30 5.56 3.98
N GLU A 155 14.36 5.11 4.65
CA GLU A 155 15.57 4.61 3.99
C GLU A 155 15.29 3.35 3.19
N ARG A 156 14.72 2.31 3.82
CA ARG A 156 14.45 1.04 3.11
C ARG A 156 13.43 1.18 1.97
N PHE A 157 12.48 2.12 2.07
CA PHE A 157 11.54 2.40 0.99
C PHE A 157 12.20 3.13 -0.19
N ARG A 158 13.22 3.96 0.06
CA ARG A 158 13.98 4.60 -1.03
C ARG A 158 14.87 3.61 -1.79
N ASP A 159 15.28 2.53 -1.12
CA ASP A 159 16.12 1.48 -1.70
C ASP A 159 15.31 0.41 -2.45
N ALA A 160 13.97 0.44 -2.34
CA ALA A 160 13.07 -0.49 -3.00
C ALA A 160 12.78 -0.08 -4.45
#